data_80ec89e69d5dc182ce12965b2ab69137
#
_entry.id   80ec89e69d5dc182ce12965b2ab69137
#
_cell.length_a   1.000
_cell.length_b   1.000
_cell.length_c   1.000
_cell.angle_alpha   90.00
_cell.angle_beta   90.00
_cell.angle_gamma   90.00
#
_symmetry.space_group_name_H-M   'P 1'
#
loop_
_entity.id
_entity.type
_entity.pdbx_description
1 polymer ?
#
loop_
_entity_poly.entity_id
_entity_poly.type
_entity_poly.pdbx_seq_one_letter_code
_entity_poly.pdbx_strand_id
1 'polypeptide(L)'
;MKTANPKNPTNVTSENTLKSRIETYRNWVHSAKQQTGKGAVAQAREILALRATGGQCGISDYYWYKLYDSAYLYGRGVEDFLGWRLQAELSLALNPRNVVLPAWDKTVFMTMADSVGLPVVPTLATYKASSRLPAVLGKHLRTTAEAGALLRDPSVFPLFGKPAYSQQGYGSAYLVRYDRDSDSLMLLDGQTIPVEQFLRRLECPVDKRYHRPECGFLFQKPLRLAGPIEQLTGWNAICGARVICLNGPDGSSPIGAIWKIAVPPNHVDNFSLGKYGNLLADIDQATGAIGRVLGGLWPETRLLSEHPVSGKSFEGFHLPDWQQVLDACSALGELIPLMRIQHIDFAFTSDGLKVLEINDIGGTEIAQLHGRGLLTERMRSFLKQFGNRTSYPWINAL
;
A
#
# COMPACT_ATOMS: atom_id res chain seq x y z
N MET A 1 -21.98 -15.87 1.29
CA MET A 1 -21.48 -15.22 2.52
C MET A 1 -20.79 -13.93 2.11
N LYS A 2 -21.15 -12.80 2.70
CA LYS A 2 -20.46 -11.53 2.50
C LYS A 2 -19.04 -11.71 3.00
N THR A 3 -18.05 -11.64 2.10
CA THR A 3 -16.68 -11.38 2.52
C THR A 3 -16.75 -10.14 3.38
N ALA A 4 -16.47 -10.30 4.67
CA ALA A 4 -16.57 -9.23 5.64
C ALA A 4 -15.57 -8.15 5.26
N ASN A 5 -16.11 -7.15 4.57
CA ASN A 5 -15.43 -5.88 4.39
C ASN A 5 -15.16 -5.35 5.82
N PRO A 6 -13.93 -5.14 6.25
CA PRO A 6 -13.69 -4.53 7.53
C PRO A 6 -14.30 -3.14 7.46
N LYS A 7 -15.47 -3.00 8.09
CA LYS A 7 -16.11 -1.70 8.27
C LYS A 7 -15.05 -0.77 8.85
N ASN A 8 -14.84 0.34 8.14
CA ASN A 8 -14.23 1.51 8.71
C ASN A 8 -14.77 1.68 10.15
N PRO A 9 -13.97 1.89 11.19
CA PRO A 9 -14.43 1.90 12.59
C PRO A 9 -15.41 3.03 12.94
N THR A 10 -15.97 3.74 11.95
CA THR A 10 -16.86 4.89 12.14
C THR A 10 -18.36 4.59 12.18
N ASN A 11 -18.79 3.31 12.11
CA ASN A 11 -20.22 2.93 12.21
C ASN A 11 -20.51 1.96 13.35
N VAL A 12 -20.10 2.33 14.57
CA VAL A 12 -20.58 1.72 15.81
C VAL A 12 -21.33 2.80 16.59
N THR A 13 -22.48 2.48 17.19
CA THR A 13 -23.26 3.39 18.00
C THR A 13 -22.39 4.10 19.03
N SER A 14 -22.58 5.40 19.26
CA SER A 14 -21.64 6.30 19.96
C SER A 14 -21.17 5.83 21.35
N GLU A 15 -22.00 5.16 22.12
CA GLU A 15 -21.63 4.66 23.46
C GLU A 15 -20.72 3.43 23.44
N ASN A 16 -20.94 2.47 22.54
CA ASN A 16 -20.05 1.32 22.36
C ASN A 16 -18.68 1.76 21.84
N THR A 17 -18.62 2.84 21.07
CA THR A 17 -17.38 3.38 20.50
C THR A 17 -16.49 3.98 21.59
N LEU A 18 -17.05 4.72 22.56
CA LEU A 18 -16.27 5.37 23.61
C LEU A 18 -15.68 4.34 24.59
N LYS A 19 -16.48 3.39 25.06
CA LYS A 19 -16.01 2.31 25.94
C LYS A 19 -14.91 1.49 25.30
N SER A 20 -15.09 1.06 24.06
CA SER A 20 -14.10 0.32 23.29
C SER A 20 -12.78 1.10 23.10
N ARG A 21 -12.86 2.41 22.86
CA ARG A 21 -11.67 3.28 22.73
C ARG A 21 -10.93 3.43 24.06
N ILE A 22 -11.65 3.62 25.16
CA ILE A 22 -11.05 3.73 26.50
C ILE A 22 -10.33 2.41 26.85
N GLU A 23 -10.95 1.26 26.57
CA GLU A 23 -10.35 -0.04 26.81
C GLU A 23 -9.07 -0.24 25.96
N THR A 24 -9.13 0.13 24.69
CA THR A 24 -7.97 0.11 23.80
C THR A 24 -6.81 0.94 24.36
N TYR A 25 -7.06 2.18 24.78
CA TYR A 25 -6.01 3.03 25.36
C TYR A 25 -5.48 2.49 26.69
N ARG A 26 -6.34 1.92 27.54
CA ARG A 26 -5.88 1.27 28.78
C ARG A 26 -4.93 0.11 28.51
N ASN A 27 -5.22 -0.71 27.50
CA ASN A 27 -4.38 -1.81 27.09
C ASN A 27 -3.03 -1.32 26.56
N TRP A 28 -3.02 -0.26 25.75
CA TRP A 28 -1.78 0.34 25.26
C TRP A 28 -0.91 0.90 26.39
N VAL A 29 -1.50 1.65 27.32
CA VAL A 29 -0.81 2.17 28.51
C VAL A 29 -0.20 1.03 29.33
N HIS A 30 -0.97 -0.04 29.54
CA HIS A 30 -0.50 -1.20 30.29
C HIS A 30 0.66 -1.92 29.57
N SER A 31 0.53 -2.17 28.28
CA SER A 31 1.56 -2.81 27.46
C SER A 31 2.86 -1.99 27.46
N ALA A 32 2.79 -0.69 27.25
CA ALA A 32 3.97 0.19 27.30
C ALA A 32 4.63 0.19 28.69
N LYS A 33 3.84 0.17 29.77
CA LYS A 33 4.36 0.06 31.14
C LYS A 33 5.10 -1.28 31.36
N GLN A 34 4.54 -2.39 30.87
CA GLN A 34 5.19 -3.70 30.98
C GLN A 34 6.53 -3.74 30.23
N GLN A 35 6.60 -3.13 29.06
CA GLN A 35 7.80 -3.13 28.21
C GLN A 35 8.90 -2.21 28.72
N THR A 36 8.57 -1.05 29.29
CA THR A 36 9.55 0.01 29.61
C THR A 36 9.56 0.47 31.06
N GLY A 37 8.63 0.01 31.89
CA GLY A 37 8.45 0.50 33.27
C GLY A 37 7.76 1.87 33.37
N LYS A 38 7.50 2.57 32.26
CA LYS A 38 6.91 3.93 32.25
C LYS A 38 5.44 3.90 32.68
N GLY A 39 5.11 4.54 33.80
CA GLY A 39 3.74 4.66 34.28
C GLY A 39 2.90 5.62 33.43
N ALA A 40 1.57 5.60 33.61
CA ALA A 40 0.61 6.40 32.85
C ALA A 40 0.92 7.90 32.85
N VAL A 41 1.38 8.47 33.98
CA VAL A 41 1.71 9.89 34.10
C VAL A 41 2.95 10.25 33.25
N ALA A 42 3.96 9.39 33.20
CA ALA A 42 5.16 9.58 32.37
C ALA A 42 4.75 9.55 30.89
N GLN A 43 3.96 8.54 30.49
CA GLN A 43 3.46 8.42 29.13
C GLN A 43 2.62 9.64 28.71
N ALA A 44 1.74 10.14 29.59
CA ALA A 44 0.95 11.33 29.31
C ALA A 44 1.81 12.59 29.10
N ARG A 45 2.87 12.77 29.90
CA ARG A 45 3.83 13.88 29.73
C ARG A 45 4.58 13.77 28.39
N GLU A 46 5.03 12.59 28.01
CA GLU A 46 5.69 12.36 26.72
C GLU A 46 4.75 12.63 25.55
N ILE A 47 3.50 12.18 25.62
CA ILE A 47 2.48 12.46 24.59
C ILE A 47 2.20 13.97 24.44
N LEU A 48 2.16 14.69 25.56
CA LEU A 48 2.01 16.14 25.52
C LEU A 48 3.22 16.84 24.88
N ALA A 49 4.43 16.36 25.20
CA ALA A 49 5.66 16.88 24.61
C ALA A 49 5.73 16.65 23.08
N LEU A 50 5.18 15.53 22.57
CA LEU A 50 5.12 15.24 21.13
C LEU A 50 4.32 16.30 20.34
N ARG A 51 3.37 16.98 20.96
CA ARG A 51 2.61 18.06 20.29
C ARG A 51 3.46 19.29 19.98
N ALA A 52 4.56 19.47 20.69
CA ALA A 52 5.53 20.52 20.42
C ALA A 52 6.51 20.16 19.31
N THR A 53 6.54 18.89 18.87
CA THR A 53 7.34 18.46 17.71
C THR A 53 6.60 18.80 16.43
N GLY A 54 7.31 19.19 15.38
CA GLY A 54 6.72 19.55 14.09
C GLY A 54 5.94 18.42 13.40
N GLY A 55 6.18 17.15 13.79
CA GLY A 55 5.53 15.98 13.23
C GLY A 55 4.10 15.74 13.72
N GLN A 56 3.59 16.52 14.68
CA GLN A 56 2.20 16.47 15.19
C GLN A 56 1.73 15.05 15.59
N CYS A 57 2.61 14.25 16.15
CA CYS A 57 2.26 12.92 16.65
C CYS A 57 1.24 13.04 17.80
N GLY A 58 0.19 12.22 17.73
CA GLY A 58 -0.84 12.12 18.74
C GLY A 58 -0.73 10.86 19.60
N ILE A 59 -1.77 10.58 20.38
CA ILE A 59 -1.82 9.42 21.28
C ILE A 59 -1.64 8.11 20.50
N SER A 60 -2.33 7.95 19.36
CA SER A 60 -2.21 6.72 18.57
C SER A 60 -0.79 6.53 18.04
N ASP A 61 -0.17 7.59 17.54
CA ASP A 61 1.20 7.54 17.01
C ASP A 61 2.22 7.17 18.06
N TYR A 62 2.05 7.68 19.29
CA TYR A 62 2.91 7.37 20.42
C TYR A 62 2.99 5.85 20.68
N TYR A 63 1.84 5.17 20.62
CA TYR A 63 1.80 3.71 20.79
C TYR A 63 2.14 2.96 19.50
N TRP A 64 1.67 3.41 18.35
CA TRP A 64 1.89 2.73 17.07
C TRP A 64 3.36 2.68 16.69
N TYR A 65 4.09 3.77 16.90
CA TYR A 65 5.52 3.83 16.60
C TYR A 65 6.40 3.44 17.79
N LYS A 66 5.79 3.01 18.91
CA LYS A 66 6.49 2.71 20.17
C LYS A 66 7.42 3.84 20.63
N LEU A 67 6.95 5.09 20.52
CA LEU A 67 7.74 6.27 20.89
C LEU A 67 8.11 6.33 22.38
N TYR A 68 7.49 5.48 23.19
CA TYR A 68 7.83 5.26 24.59
C TYR A 68 9.09 4.42 24.81
N ASP A 69 9.62 3.75 23.78
CA ASP A 69 10.73 2.82 23.87
C ASP A 69 11.92 3.32 23.03
N SER A 70 12.86 4.04 23.67
CA SER A 70 14.02 4.59 22.99
C SER A 70 14.93 3.52 22.37
N ALA A 71 14.97 2.30 22.93
CA ALA A 71 15.74 1.20 22.35
C ALA A 71 15.11 0.68 21.04
N TYR A 72 13.80 0.84 20.88
CA TYR A 72 13.10 0.49 19.64
C TYR A 72 13.39 1.48 18.51
N LEU A 73 13.69 2.74 18.80
CA LEU A 73 13.75 3.84 17.82
C LEU A 73 15.07 3.95 17.02
N TYR A 74 15.88 2.92 16.93
CA TYR A 74 17.17 2.93 16.22
C TYR A 74 18.13 4.07 16.64
N GLY A 75 18.04 4.55 17.88
CA GLY A 75 18.81 5.69 18.37
C GLY A 75 18.41 7.04 17.78
N ARG A 76 17.23 7.13 17.14
CA ARG A 76 16.65 8.37 16.60
C ARG A 76 15.69 9.02 17.60
N GLY A 77 15.47 10.32 17.45
CA GLY A 77 14.55 11.06 18.30
C GLY A 77 13.08 10.88 17.90
N VAL A 78 12.19 11.13 18.83
CA VAL A 78 10.72 11.11 18.60
C VAL A 78 10.28 12.23 17.66
N GLU A 79 11.09 13.27 17.50
CA GLU A 79 10.89 14.41 16.60
C GLU A 79 10.94 14.02 15.13
N ASP A 80 11.57 12.90 14.79
CA ASP A 80 11.67 12.42 13.41
C ASP A 80 10.38 11.74 12.90
N PHE A 81 9.36 11.62 13.75
CA PHE A 81 8.13 10.94 13.37
C PHE A 81 7.03 11.91 12.89
N LEU A 82 6.33 11.51 11.83
CA LEU A 82 5.11 12.15 11.32
C LEU A 82 3.88 11.46 11.86
N GLY A 83 2.96 12.21 12.45
CA GLY A 83 1.66 11.69 12.87
C GLY A 83 0.86 11.17 11.67
N TRP A 84 0.15 10.08 11.86
CA TRP A 84 -0.62 9.43 10.78
C TRP A 84 -1.64 10.36 10.10
N ARG A 85 -2.14 11.37 10.82
CA ARG A 85 -3.08 12.34 10.26
C ARG A 85 -2.45 13.29 9.26
N LEU A 86 -1.15 13.51 9.35
CA LEU A 86 -0.44 14.39 8.41
C LEU A 86 -0.19 13.75 7.04
N GLN A 87 -0.41 12.43 6.85
CA GLN A 87 -0.12 11.79 5.57
C GLN A 87 -0.86 12.42 4.38
N ALA A 88 -2.14 12.78 4.57
CA ALA A 88 -2.91 13.45 3.52
C ALA A 88 -2.44 14.91 3.33
N GLU A 89 -2.17 15.63 4.41
CA GLU A 89 -1.66 17.00 4.35
C GLU A 89 -0.26 17.06 3.74
N LEU A 90 0.59 16.06 4.01
CA LEU A 90 1.92 15.93 3.42
C LEU A 90 1.84 15.81 1.90
N SER A 91 0.95 14.93 1.41
CA SER A 91 0.70 14.81 -0.01
C SER A 91 0.20 16.12 -0.62
N LEU A 92 -0.83 16.72 -0.02
CA LEU A 92 -1.42 17.97 -0.51
C LEU A 92 -0.46 19.17 -0.43
N ALA A 93 0.48 19.15 0.51
CA ALA A 93 1.50 20.18 0.65
C ALA A 93 2.59 20.08 -0.44
N LEU A 94 2.91 18.88 -0.88
CA LEU A 94 3.99 18.59 -1.83
C LEU A 94 3.50 18.36 -3.26
N ASN A 95 2.29 17.81 -3.42
CA ASN A 95 1.74 17.42 -4.72
C ASN A 95 0.60 18.35 -5.13
N PRO A 96 0.78 19.19 -6.16
CA PRO A 96 -0.33 19.92 -6.76
C PRO A 96 -1.41 18.96 -7.27
N ARG A 97 -2.69 19.29 -7.05
CA ARG A 97 -3.81 18.39 -7.41
C ARG A 97 -3.91 18.04 -8.89
N ASN A 98 -3.42 18.90 -9.75
CA ASN A 98 -3.44 18.70 -11.21
C ASN A 98 -2.40 17.68 -11.71
N VAL A 99 -1.45 17.24 -10.88
CA VAL A 99 -0.41 16.28 -11.28
C VAL A 99 -0.65 14.87 -10.71
N VAL A 100 -1.59 14.69 -9.81
CA VAL A 100 -1.82 13.37 -9.14
C VAL A 100 -2.74 12.42 -9.92
N LEU A 101 -3.20 12.79 -11.11
CA LEU A 101 -4.09 11.93 -11.91
C LEU A 101 -3.54 10.51 -12.11
N PRO A 102 -2.24 10.28 -12.38
CA PRO A 102 -1.70 8.93 -12.53
C PRO A 102 -1.82 8.08 -11.25
N ALA A 103 -1.87 8.71 -10.08
CA ALA A 103 -2.09 8.00 -8.81
C ALA A 103 -3.54 7.51 -8.62
N TRP A 104 -4.48 8.09 -9.35
CA TRP A 104 -5.90 7.78 -9.24
C TRP A 104 -6.42 6.91 -10.37
N ASP A 105 -5.87 7.04 -11.58
CA ASP A 105 -6.28 6.29 -12.78
C ASP A 105 -5.12 5.39 -13.26
N LYS A 106 -5.28 4.09 -13.06
CA LYS A 106 -4.27 3.08 -13.43
C LYS A 106 -4.05 3.01 -14.94
N THR A 107 -5.03 3.38 -15.77
CA THR A 107 -4.85 3.41 -17.23
C THR A 107 -3.92 4.54 -17.65
N VAL A 108 -4.06 5.70 -17.02
CA VAL A 108 -3.17 6.84 -17.23
C VAL A 108 -1.76 6.49 -16.76
N PHE A 109 -1.62 5.96 -15.54
CA PHE A 109 -0.33 5.55 -14.99
C PHE A 109 0.39 4.55 -15.88
N MET A 110 -0.28 3.45 -16.25
CA MET A 110 0.33 2.40 -17.07
C MET A 110 0.74 2.91 -18.45
N THR A 111 -0.04 3.78 -19.07
CA THR A 111 0.29 4.39 -20.35
C THR A 111 1.54 5.26 -20.26
N MET A 112 1.62 6.10 -19.22
CA MET A 112 2.78 6.96 -18.98
C MET A 112 4.03 6.12 -18.66
N ALA A 113 3.92 5.15 -17.78
CA ALA A 113 5.04 4.31 -17.37
C ALA A 113 5.58 3.45 -18.54
N ASP A 114 4.70 2.87 -19.35
CA ASP A 114 5.08 2.11 -20.55
C ASP A 114 5.81 2.98 -21.57
N SER A 115 5.38 4.24 -21.75
CA SER A 115 5.99 5.16 -22.73
C SER A 115 7.46 5.47 -22.45
N VAL A 116 7.93 5.25 -21.23
CA VAL A 116 9.34 5.39 -20.81
C VAL A 116 10.01 4.04 -20.53
N GLY A 117 9.40 2.94 -20.98
CA GLY A 117 9.97 1.59 -20.88
C GLY A 117 9.93 0.96 -19.51
N LEU A 118 9.13 1.46 -18.57
CA LEU A 118 8.98 0.84 -17.27
C LEU A 118 8.22 -0.50 -17.35
N PRO A 119 8.60 -1.50 -16.56
CA PRO A 119 8.02 -2.84 -16.61
C PRO A 119 6.64 -2.88 -15.94
N VAL A 120 5.62 -2.35 -16.62
CA VAL A 120 4.22 -2.39 -16.14
C VAL A 120 3.63 -3.80 -16.23
N VAL A 121 2.53 -4.03 -15.51
CA VAL A 121 1.84 -5.32 -15.52
C VAL A 121 1.16 -5.53 -16.88
N PRO A 122 1.42 -6.65 -17.59
CA PRO A 122 0.79 -6.93 -18.86
C PRO A 122 -0.74 -6.97 -18.75
N THR A 123 -1.42 -6.16 -19.56
CA THR A 123 -2.88 -6.08 -19.60
C THR A 123 -3.39 -6.80 -20.83
N LEU A 124 -4.28 -7.78 -20.64
CA LEU A 124 -4.90 -8.53 -21.72
C LEU A 124 -5.99 -7.73 -22.43
N ALA A 125 -6.83 -7.08 -21.63
CA ALA A 125 -7.92 -6.26 -22.14
C ALA A 125 -8.33 -5.17 -21.13
N THR A 126 -8.91 -4.10 -21.66
CA THR A 126 -9.50 -3.03 -20.84
C THR A 126 -10.91 -2.75 -21.31
N TYR A 127 -11.86 -2.84 -20.37
CA TYR A 127 -13.24 -2.39 -20.60
C TYR A 127 -13.34 -0.90 -20.32
N LYS A 128 -13.70 -0.16 -21.36
CA LYS A 128 -14.02 1.28 -21.27
C LYS A 128 -14.91 1.66 -22.43
N ALA A 129 -16.13 2.03 -22.13
CA ALA A 129 -17.19 2.17 -23.15
C ALA A 129 -16.95 3.22 -24.23
N SER A 130 -16.05 4.18 -24.05
CA SER A 130 -16.10 5.41 -24.85
C SER A 130 -14.82 5.88 -25.51
N SER A 131 -13.65 5.24 -25.38
CA SER A 131 -12.40 5.81 -25.90
C SER A 131 -11.46 4.81 -26.54
N ARG A 132 -10.56 5.30 -27.41
CA ARG A 132 -9.41 4.53 -27.88
C ARG A 132 -8.39 4.45 -26.77
N LEU A 133 -7.78 3.27 -26.60
CA LEU A 133 -6.78 3.03 -25.59
C LEU A 133 -5.43 2.68 -26.24
N PRO A 134 -4.30 3.03 -25.59
CA PRO A 134 -2.97 2.62 -26.03
C PRO A 134 -2.83 1.10 -26.01
N ALA A 135 -1.91 0.56 -26.82
CA ALA A 135 -1.67 -0.88 -26.96
C ALA A 135 -1.27 -1.56 -25.65
N VAL A 136 -0.56 -0.87 -24.75
CA VAL A 136 -0.18 -1.36 -23.41
C VAL A 136 -1.37 -1.77 -22.56
N LEU A 137 -2.55 -1.22 -22.82
CA LEU A 137 -3.79 -1.54 -22.13
C LEU A 137 -4.55 -2.72 -22.76
N GLY A 138 -3.94 -3.43 -23.68
CA GLY A 138 -4.46 -4.63 -24.32
C GLY A 138 -5.64 -4.37 -25.25
N LYS A 139 -6.46 -5.42 -25.44
CA LYS A 139 -7.66 -5.32 -26.29
C LYS A 139 -8.68 -4.37 -25.67
N HIS A 140 -9.16 -3.43 -26.46
CA HIS A 140 -10.22 -2.51 -26.03
C HIS A 140 -11.59 -3.15 -26.17
N LEU A 141 -12.29 -3.29 -25.05
CA LEU A 141 -13.67 -3.79 -24.96
C LEU A 141 -14.61 -2.59 -24.75
N ARG A 142 -15.51 -2.36 -25.70
CA ARG A 142 -16.40 -1.19 -25.71
C ARG A 142 -17.78 -1.46 -25.12
N THR A 143 -18.17 -2.73 -25.15
CA THR A 143 -19.51 -3.15 -24.74
C THR A 143 -19.44 -4.27 -23.71
N THR A 144 -20.48 -4.41 -22.92
CA THR A 144 -20.64 -5.56 -22.00
C THR A 144 -20.69 -6.88 -22.75
N ALA A 145 -21.19 -6.89 -23.99
CA ALA A 145 -21.17 -8.08 -24.84
C ALA A 145 -19.74 -8.51 -25.19
N GLU A 146 -18.85 -7.57 -25.54
CA GLU A 146 -17.42 -7.86 -25.79
C GLU A 146 -16.71 -8.32 -24.52
N ALA A 147 -16.98 -7.70 -23.37
CA ALA A 147 -16.47 -8.15 -22.09
C ALA A 147 -17.00 -9.53 -21.70
N GLY A 148 -18.29 -9.79 -21.96
CA GLY A 148 -18.90 -11.09 -21.76
C GLY A 148 -18.31 -12.19 -22.66
N ALA A 149 -17.96 -11.86 -23.90
CA ALA A 149 -17.26 -12.79 -24.80
C ALA A 149 -15.85 -13.13 -24.28
N LEU A 150 -15.09 -12.14 -23.78
CA LEU A 150 -13.81 -12.38 -23.12
C LEU A 150 -13.95 -13.31 -21.91
N LEU A 151 -14.92 -13.05 -21.04
CA LEU A 151 -15.12 -13.82 -19.80
C LEU A 151 -15.66 -15.24 -20.04
N ARG A 152 -16.20 -15.54 -21.23
CA ARG A 152 -16.64 -16.87 -21.64
C ARG A 152 -15.59 -17.64 -22.45
N ASP A 153 -14.43 -17.03 -22.70
CA ASP A 153 -13.32 -17.70 -23.37
C ASP A 153 -12.44 -18.43 -22.33
N PRO A 154 -12.45 -19.78 -22.28
CA PRO A 154 -11.64 -20.53 -21.31
C PRO A 154 -10.13 -20.29 -21.43
N SER A 155 -9.63 -19.88 -22.60
CA SER A 155 -8.21 -19.70 -22.88
C SER A 155 -7.57 -18.50 -22.16
N VAL A 156 -8.38 -17.55 -21.69
CA VAL A 156 -7.87 -16.34 -21.02
C VAL A 156 -7.55 -16.57 -19.55
N PHE A 157 -8.07 -17.64 -18.95
CA PHE A 157 -7.89 -17.90 -17.51
C PHE A 157 -6.55 -18.57 -17.18
N PRO A 158 -6.06 -18.38 -15.93
CA PRO A 158 -6.60 -17.51 -14.89
C PRO A 158 -6.48 -16.03 -15.24
N LEU A 159 -7.34 -15.19 -14.67
CA LEU A 159 -7.46 -13.77 -15.00
C LEU A 159 -7.60 -12.93 -13.72
N PHE A 160 -6.89 -11.81 -13.67
CA PHE A 160 -7.03 -10.83 -12.58
C PHE A 160 -7.74 -9.58 -13.12
N GLY A 161 -8.90 -9.30 -12.54
CA GLY A 161 -9.70 -8.13 -12.89
C GLY A 161 -9.64 -7.05 -11.82
N LYS A 162 -9.46 -5.79 -12.23
CA LYS A 162 -9.48 -4.64 -11.30
C LYS A 162 -10.05 -3.39 -11.94
N PRO A 163 -10.80 -2.54 -11.19
CA PRO A 163 -11.19 -1.23 -11.68
C PRO A 163 -9.95 -0.37 -11.96
N ALA A 164 -10.00 0.42 -13.02
CA ALA A 164 -8.93 1.37 -13.34
C ALA A 164 -8.80 2.47 -12.27
N TYR A 165 -9.92 2.91 -11.73
CA TYR A 165 -9.97 3.84 -10.60
C TYR A 165 -10.53 3.11 -9.36
N SER A 166 -9.64 2.73 -8.45
CA SER A 166 -10.02 2.12 -7.17
C SER A 166 -8.86 2.20 -6.18
N GLN A 167 -9.17 2.12 -4.89
CA GLN A 167 -8.20 2.11 -3.80
C GLN A 167 -8.34 0.82 -2.99
N GLN A 168 -7.29 0.42 -2.27
CA GLN A 168 -7.29 -0.70 -1.33
C GLN A 168 -7.78 -2.04 -1.92
N GLY A 169 -7.64 -2.25 -3.23
CA GLY A 169 -8.09 -3.46 -3.91
C GLY A 169 -9.61 -3.59 -4.08
N TYR A 170 -10.39 -2.52 -3.81
CA TYR A 170 -11.84 -2.56 -3.99
C TYR A 170 -12.22 -2.90 -5.43
N GLY A 171 -13.15 -3.86 -5.55
CA GLY A 171 -13.67 -4.31 -6.84
C GLY A 171 -12.73 -5.24 -7.62
N SER A 172 -11.54 -5.54 -7.12
CA SER A 172 -10.64 -6.52 -7.75
C SER A 172 -11.15 -7.95 -7.55
N ALA A 173 -10.87 -8.82 -8.52
CA ALA A 173 -11.23 -10.24 -8.47
C ALA A 173 -10.17 -11.09 -9.16
N TYR A 174 -9.80 -12.20 -8.54
CA TYR A 174 -9.01 -13.26 -9.18
C TYR A 174 -9.98 -14.31 -9.68
N LEU A 175 -10.05 -14.48 -11.00
CA LEU A 175 -10.93 -15.39 -11.70
C LEU A 175 -10.12 -16.62 -12.11
N VAL A 176 -10.44 -17.77 -11.55
CA VAL A 176 -9.69 -19.01 -11.76
C VAL A 176 -10.06 -19.66 -13.09
N ARG A 177 -11.36 -19.74 -13.37
CA ARG A 177 -11.89 -20.35 -14.59
C ARG A 177 -13.34 -19.91 -14.87
N TYR A 178 -13.75 -20.10 -16.11
CA TYR A 178 -15.13 -20.04 -16.52
C TYR A 178 -15.76 -21.43 -16.47
N ASP A 179 -16.96 -21.51 -15.97
CA ASP A 179 -17.82 -22.72 -15.98
C ASP A 179 -18.94 -22.51 -17.00
N ARG A 180 -18.91 -23.32 -18.06
CA ARG A 180 -19.86 -23.23 -19.17
C ARG A 180 -21.28 -23.68 -18.78
N ASP A 181 -21.38 -24.71 -17.92
CA ASP A 181 -22.66 -25.32 -17.59
C ASP A 181 -23.55 -24.38 -16.75
N SER A 182 -22.90 -23.61 -15.89
CA SER A 182 -23.57 -22.64 -15.01
C SER A 182 -23.46 -21.19 -15.49
N ASP A 183 -22.81 -20.91 -16.63
CA ASP A 183 -22.43 -19.57 -17.11
C ASP A 183 -21.86 -18.68 -15.98
N SER A 184 -20.90 -19.22 -15.24
CA SER A 184 -20.35 -18.57 -14.05
C SER A 184 -18.81 -18.55 -14.03
N LEU A 185 -18.25 -17.64 -13.24
CA LEU A 185 -16.83 -17.47 -13.00
C LEU A 185 -16.49 -18.01 -11.62
N MET A 186 -15.50 -18.88 -11.52
CA MET A 186 -14.95 -19.33 -10.23
C MET A 186 -13.91 -18.33 -9.75
N LEU A 187 -14.08 -17.86 -8.52
CA LEU A 187 -13.14 -16.99 -7.82
C LEU A 187 -12.06 -17.81 -7.09
N LEU A 188 -10.97 -17.15 -6.68
CA LEU A 188 -9.85 -17.79 -5.97
C LEU A 188 -10.26 -18.43 -4.64
N ASP A 189 -11.26 -17.90 -3.95
CA ASP A 189 -11.82 -18.45 -2.71
C ASP A 189 -12.81 -19.61 -2.92
N GLY A 190 -12.95 -20.09 -4.16
CA GLY A 190 -13.87 -21.16 -4.54
C GLY A 190 -15.32 -20.72 -4.72
N GLN A 191 -15.66 -19.47 -4.45
CA GLN A 191 -17.00 -18.96 -4.73
C GLN A 191 -17.23 -18.83 -6.24
N THR A 192 -18.49 -18.88 -6.67
CA THR A 192 -18.86 -18.66 -8.06
C THR A 192 -19.74 -17.43 -8.19
N ILE A 193 -19.57 -16.71 -9.31
CA ILE A 193 -20.38 -15.56 -9.67
C ILE A 193 -20.89 -15.70 -11.09
N PRO A 194 -22.19 -15.56 -11.38
CA PRO A 194 -22.70 -15.53 -12.73
C PRO A 194 -22.02 -14.45 -13.58
N VAL A 195 -21.71 -14.76 -14.85
CA VAL A 195 -21.04 -13.80 -15.75
C VAL A 195 -21.79 -12.48 -15.82
N GLU A 196 -23.13 -12.53 -15.96
CA GLU A 196 -23.96 -11.33 -16.00
C GLU A 196 -23.89 -10.49 -14.72
N GLN A 197 -23.74 -11.13 -13.55
CA GLN A 197 -23.55 -10.40 -12.29
C GLN A 197 -22.16 -9.74 -12.23
N PHE A 198 -21.15 -10.40 -12.77
CA PHE A 198 -19.82 -9.81 -12.85
C PHE A 198 -19.80 -8.63 -13.83
N LEU A 199 -20.43 -8.74 -15.00
CA LEU A 199 -20.55 -7.66 -15.99
C LEU A 199 -21.19 -6.40 -15.39
N ARG A 200 -22.22 -6.56 -14.56
CA ARG A 200 -22.83 -5.41 -13.85
C ARG A 200 -21.83 -4.66 -12.95
N ARG A 201 -20.81 -5.34 -12.42
CA ARG A 201 -19.77 -4.67 -11.63
C ARG A 201 -18.87 -3.76 -12.45
N LEU A 202 -18.78 -3.98 -13.76
CA LEU A 202 -18.00 -3.11 -14.65
C LEU A 202 -18.65 -1.74 -14.82
N GLU A 203 -19.99 -1.67 -14.71
CA GLU A 203 -20.79 -0.46 -14.95
C GLU A 203 -21.28 0.19 -13.65
N CYS A 204 -21.39 -0.60 -12.58
CA CYS A 204 -21.89 -0.13 -11.30
C CYS A 204 -20.78 -0.11 -10.25
N PRO A 205 -20.56 0.99 -9.55
CA PRO A 205 -19.55 1.06 -8.52
C PRO A 205 -19.89 0.13 -7.36
N VAL A 206 -18.90 -0.67 -6.95
CA VAL A 206 -18.99 -1.50 -5.73
C VAL A 206 -19.05 -0.59 -4.48
N ASP A 207 -18.30 0.49 -4.49
CA ASP A 207 -18.35 1.58 -3.50
C ASP A 207 -18.14 2.91 -4.24
N LYS A 208 -19.15 3.79 -4.20
CA LYS A 208 -19.12 5.10 -4.87
C LYS A 208 -17.96 6.00 -4.44
N ARG A 209 -17.34 5.74 -3.29
CA ARG A 209 -16.19 6.52 -2.81
C ARG A 209 -14.90 6.13 -3.51
N TYR A 210 -14.75 4.85 -3.86
CA TYR A 210 -13.50 4.25 -4.29
C TYR A 210 -13.52 3.64 -5.68
N HIS A 211 -14.65 3.68 -6.38
CA HIS A 211 -14.79 3.12 -7.71
C HIS A 211 -15.49 4.10 -8.66
N ARG A 212 -14.87 4.34 -9.80
CA ARG A 212 -15.37 5.16 -10.90
C ARG A 212 -15.45 4.31 -12.16
N PRO A 213 -16.61 3.75 -12.50
CA PRO A 213 -16.78 2.90 -13.69
C PRO A 213 -16.35 3.59 -14.98
N GLU A 214 -16.49 4.92 -15.04
CA GLU A 214 -16.13 5.75 -16.18
C GLU A 214 -14.63 5.65 -16.54
N CYS A 215 -13.80 5.32 -15.57
CA CYS A 215 -12.37 5.11 -15.79
C CYS A 215 -12.04 3.76 -16.42
N GLY A 216 -13.00 2.81 -16.37
CA GLY A 216 -12.86 1.48 -16.96
C GLY A 216 -12.43 0.39 -15.98
N PHE A 217 -12.19 -0.80 -16.56
CA PHE A 217 -11.82 -2.01 -15.82
C PHE A 217 -10.73 -2.77 -16.57
N LEU A 218 -9.68 -3.16 -15.87
CA LEU A 218 -8.52 -3.86 -16.41
C LEU A 218 -8.64 -5.35 -16.20
N PHE A 219 -8.34 -6.13 -17.24
CA PHE A 219 -8.15 -7.58 -17.19
C PHE A 219 -6.69 -7.91 -17.46
N GLN A 220 -6.02 -8.50 -16.48
CA GLN A 220 -4.59 -8.77 -16.47
C GLN A 220 -4.33 -10.26 -16.25
N LYS A 221 -3.23 -10.77 -16.76
CA LYS A 221 -2.76 -12.09 -16.34
C LYS A 221 -2.26 -12.00 -14.90
N PRO A 222 -2.59 -13.00 -14.04
CA PRO A 222 -2.07 -13.02 -12.69
C PRO A 222 -0.54 -13.10 -12.70
N LEU A 223 0.07 -12.31 -11.83
CA LEU A 223 1.52 -12.36 -11.61
C LEU A 223 1.90 -13.63 -10.84
N ARG A 224 3.08 -14.16 -11.12
CA ARG A 224 3.69 -15.24 -10.34
C ARG A 224 4.81 -14.68 -9.50
N LEU A 225 4.89 -15.07 -8.25
CA LEU A 225 5.90 -14.59 -7.32
C LEU A 225 7.31 -15.03 -7.77
N ALA A 226 8.32 -14.19 -7.52
CA ALA A 226 9.71 -14.54 -7.78
C ALA A 226 10.17 -15.72 -6.90
N GLY A 227 10.90 -16.68 -7.49
CA GLY A 227 11.31 -17.91 -6.83
C GLY A 227 12.00 -17.72 -5.47
N PRO A 228 12.96 -16.81 -5.30
CA PRO A 228 13.58 -16.56 -3.99
C PRO A 228 12.59 -16.15 -2.90
N ILE A 229 11.58 -15.33 -3.23
CA ILE A 229 10.56 -14.88 -2.29
C ILE A 229 9.59 -16.05 -1.98
N GLU A 230 9.14 -16.78 -3.00
CA GLU A 230 8.30 -17.97 -2.81
C GLU A 230 8.99 -19.01 -1.93
N GLN A 231 10.28 -19.21 -2.12
CA GLN A 231 11.09 -20.09 -1.26
C GLN A 231 11.14 -19.59 0.18
N LEU A 232 11.35 -18.29 0.40
CA LEU A 232 11.40 -17.69 1.72
C LEU A 232 10.05 -17.80 2.45
N THR A 233 8.95 -17.44 1.76
CA THR A 233 7.62 -17.39 2.39
C THR A 233 6.92 -18.73 2.45
N GLY A 234 7.28 -19.68 1.56
CA GLY A 234 6.53 -20.90 1.36
C GLY A 234 5.12 -20.68 0.80
N TRP A 235 4.88 -19.52 0.18
CA TRP A 235 3.58 -19.09 -0.32
C TRP A 235 3.72 -18.38 -1.66
N ASN A 236 2.74 -18.53 -2.55
CA ASN A 236 2.79 -18.01 -3.91
C ASN A 236 2.02 -16.70 -4.12
N ALA A 237 1.47 -16.10 -3.06
CA ALA A 237 0.82 -14.79 -3.16
C ALA A 237 1.85 -13.68 -3.38
N ILE A 238 1.49 -12.71 -4.21
CA ILE A 238 2.35 -11.54 -4.45
C ILE A 238 2.59 -10.78 -3.16
N CYS A 239 3.88 -10.54 -2.88
CA CYS A 239 4.37 -9.76 -1.76
C CYS A 239 5.02 -8.49 -2.32
N GLY A 240 4.30 -7.36 -2.23
CA GLY A 240 4.72 -6.10 -2.85
C GLY A 240 5.60 -5.25 -1.95
N ALA A 241 6.60 -4.58 -2.54
CA ALA A 241 7.32 -3.51 -1.86
C ALA A 241 6.68 -2.15 -2.18
N ARG A 242 6.67 -1.27 -1.18
CA ARG A 242 6.34 0.14 -1.37
C ARG A 242 7.57 0.98 -1.09
N VAL A 243 7.93 1.82 -2.05
CA VAL A 243 9.04 2.79 -1.91
C VAL A 243 8.45 4.19 -1.90
N ILE A 244 8.85 4.98 -0.91
CA ILE A 244 8.44 6.39 -0.78
C ILE A 244 9.61 7.24 -1.27
N CYS A 245 9.36 8.02 -2.32
CA CYS A 245 10.36 8.87 -2.95
C CYS A 245 10.03 10.36 -2.82
N LEU A 246 11.08 11.17 -2.67
CA LEU A 246 11.01 12.62 -2.87
C LEU A 246 11.62 12.99 -4.22
N ASN A 247 10.91 13.79 -5.00
CA ASN A 247 11.34 14.28 -6.31
C ASN A 247 11.76 15.74 -6.22
N GLY A 248 13.05 15.97 -6.26
CA GLY A 248 13.68 17.29 -6.24
C GLY A 248 14.37 17.64 -7.57
N PRO A 249 15.02 18.81 -7.65
CA PRO A 249 15.83 19.20 -8.81
C PRO A 249 16.97 18.23 -9.10
N ASP A 250 17.49 17.58 -8.06
CA ASP A 250 18.62 16.62 -8.16
C ASP A 250 18.15 15.19 -8.47
N GLY A 251 16.87 15.03 -8.83
CA GLY A 251 16.26 13.74 -9.15
C GLY A 251 15.37 13.17 -8.03
N SER A 252 14.94 11.93 -8.26
CA SER A 252 14.14 11.16 -7.30
C SER A 252 15.01 10.39 -6.33
N SER A 253 14.59 10.33 -5.08
CA SER A 253 15.34 9.59 -4.06
C SER A 253 14.45 8.99 -2.99
N PRO A 254 14.64 7.70 -2.66
CA PRO A 254 13.92 7.03 -1.61
C PRO A 254 14.16 7.67 -0.23
N ILE A 255 13.10 7.76 0.57
CA ILE A 255 13.13 8.18 1.97
C ILE A 255 12.58 7.11 2.92
N GLY A 256 11.91 6.10 2.37
CA GLY A 256 11.39 4.95 3.10
C GLY A 256 11.05 3.83 2.13
N ALA A 257 11.27 2.60 2.56
CA ALA A 257 10.88 1.42 1.81
C ALA A 257 10.40 0.32 2.77
N ILE A 258 9.31 -0.34 2.40
CA ILE A 258 8.71 -1.43 3.17
C ILE A 258 8.33 -2.57 2.25
N TRP A 259 8.41 -3.78 2.76
CA TRP A 259 7.94 -4.98 2.09
C TRP A 259 6.74 -5.55 2.82
N LYS A 260 5.63 -5.70 2.11
CA LYS A 260 4.38 -6.29 2.59
C LYS A 260 4.39 -7.77 2.25
N ILE A 261 4.29 -8.65 3.26
CA ILE A 261 4.43 -10.09 3.09
C ILE A 261 3.10 -10.75 3.40
N ALA A 262 2.50 -11.36 2.39
CA ALA A 262 1.30 -12.16 2.56
C ALA A 262 1.63 -13.48 3.27
N VAL A 263 0.84 -13.82 4.29
CA VAL A 263 0.96 -15.08 5.03
C VAL A 263 -0.29 -15.93 4.77
N PRO A 264 -0.16 -17.23 4.48
CA PRO A 264 -1.32 -18.10 4.24
C PRO A 264 -2.38 -18.00 5.34
N PRO A 265 -3.65 -18.03 5.00
CA PRO A 265 -4.24 -18.24 3.66
C PRO A 265 -4.45 -16.95 2.84
N ASN A 266 -3.79 -15.85 3.19
CA ASN A 266 -4.03 -14.56 2.54
C ASN A 266 -3.42 -14.53 1.13
N HIS A 267 -4.18 -14.05 0.16
CA HIS A 267 -3.74 -13.76 -1.19
C HIS A 267 -3.50 -12.27 -1.47
N VAL A 268 -3.64 -11.44 -0.41
CA VAL A 268 -3.42 -9.98 -0.45
C VAL A 268 -2.45 -9.63 0.68
N ASP A 269 -1.45 -8.84 0.36
CA ASP A 269 -0.33 -8.49 1.23
C ASP A 269 -0.59 -7.31 2.18
N ASN A 270 -1.81 -6.76 2.22
CA ASN A 270 -2.13 -5.64 3.10
C ASN A 270 -1.84 -5.98 4.56
N PHE A 271 -0.95 -5.18 5.20
CA PHE A 271 -0.58 -5.37 6.60
C PHE A 271 -1.72 -5.03 7.56
N SER A 272 -2.44 -3.93 7.32
CA SER A 272 -3.60 -3.49 8.12
C SER A 272 -3.36 -3.57 9.64
N LEU A 273 -2.21 -3.11 10.12
CA LEU A 273 -1.77 -3.20 11.52
C LEU A 273 -1.78 -4.64 12.07
N GLY A 274 -1.48 -5.62 11.23
CA GLY A 274 -1.40 -7.04 11.59
C GLY A 274 -2.75 -7.77 11.70
N LYS A 275 -3.87 -7.09 11.38
CA LYS A 275 -5.23 -7.63 11.54
C LYS A 275 -5.46 -8.96 10.80
N TYR A 276 -4.79 -9.15 9.68
CA TYR A 276 -4.95 -10.35 8.84
C TYR A 276 -3.80 -11.34 8.98
N GLY A 277 -2.84 -11.08 9.87
CA GLY A 277 -1.69 -11.94 10.09
C GLY A 277 -0.56 -11.79 9.06
N ASN A 278 -0.69 -10.87 8.10
CA ASN A 278 0.39 -10.51 7.18
C ASN A 278 1.54 -9.83 7.94
N LEU A 279 2.75 -9.88 7.34
CA LEU A 279 3.93 -9.27 7.93
C LEU A 279 4.29 -7.97 7.20
N LEU A 280 5.09 -7.16 7.87
CA LEU A 280 5.62 -5.93 7.34
C LEU A 280 7.12 -5.87 7.63
N ALA A 281 7.95 -5.77 6.60
CA ALA A 281 9.38 -5.65 6.75
C ALA A 281 9.88 -4.24 6.39
N ASP A 282 10.87 -3.75 7.13
CA ASP A 282 11.69 -2.59 6.77
C ASP A 282 12.70 -3.02 5.69
N ILE A 283 12.98 -2.14 4.74
CA ILE A 283 13.95 -2.39 3.67
C ILE A 283 15.04 -1.32 3.74
N ASP A 284 16.27 -1.73 3.67
CA ASP A 284 17.39 -0.82 3.40
C ASP A 284 17.24 -0.25 1.98
N GLN A 285 17.11 1.06 1.89
CA GLN A 285 16.75 1.75 0.66
C GLN A 285 17.83 1.67 -0.42
N ALA A 286 19.09 1.49 -0.04
CA ALA A 286 20.21 1.44 -0.98
C ALA A 286 20.42 0.02 -1.53
N THR A 287 20.19 -1.00 -0.72
CA THR A 287 20.62 -2.38 -1.02
C THR A 287 19.48 -3.36 -1.21
N GLY A 288 18.24 -3.02 -0.79
CA GLY A 288 17.11 -3.94 -0.78
C GLY A 288 17.19 -5.02 0.33
N ALA A 289 18.14 -4.88 1.24
CA ALA A 289 18.28 -5.79 2.39
C ALA A 289 17.07 -5.66 3.32
N ILE A 290 16.59 -6.80 3.81
CA ILE A 290 15.49 -6.83 4.76
C ILE A 290 16.03 -6.50 6.16
N GLY A 291 15.40 -5.50 6.78
CA GLY A 291 15.66 -5.12 8.17
C GLY A 291 14.73 -5.83 9.15
N ARG A 292 14.11 -5.06 10.04
CA ARG A 292 13.14 -5.58 11.01
C ARG A 292 11.88 -6.07 10.33
N VAL A 293 11.40 -7.26 10.72
CA VAL A 293 10.12 -7.81 10.26
C VAL A 293 9.12 -7.79 11.41
N LEU A 294 7.97 -7.17 11.20
CA LEU A 294 6.88 -7.08 12.16
C LEU A 294 5.78 -8.08 11.83
N GLY A 295 5.30 -8.79 12.86
CA GLY A 295 4.12 -9.63 12.81
C GLY A 295 3.27 -9.49 14.05
N GLY A 296 2.02 -9.99 13.97
CA GLY A 296 1.05 -9.91 15.08
C GLY A 296 0.17 -8.67 15.02
N LEU A 297 -0.92 -8.72 15.78
CA LEU A 297 -1.88 -7.63 15.87
C LEU A 297 -1.35 -6.53 16.79
N TRP A 298 -1.48 -5.31 16.34
CA TRP A 298 -1.17 -4.14 17.16
C TRP A 298 -2.08 -4.02 18.42
N PRO A 299 -1.55 -3.68 19.59
CA PRO A 299 -0.18 -3.24 19.94
C PRO A 299 0.80 -4.38 20.25
N GLU A 300 0.39 -5.62 20.10
CA GLU A 300 1.17 -6.82 20.45
C GLU A 300 2.11 -7.26 19.31
N THR A 301 2.42 -6.34 18.36
CA THR A 301 3.38 -6.61 17.30
C THR A 301 4.73 -6.98 17.87
N ARG A 302 5.34 -8.00 17.29
CA ARG A 302 6.65 -8.53 17.65
C ARG A 302 7.59 -8.52 16.45
N LEU A 303 8.87 -8.43 16.73
CA LEU A 303 9.91 -8.65 15.73
C LEU A 303 10.03 -10.16 15.47
N LEU A 304 10.16 -10.52 14.21
CA LEU A 304 10.31 -11.89 13.76
C LEU A 304 11.67 -12.05 13.08
N SER A 305 12.41 -13.10 13.45
CA SER A 305 13.64 -13.51 12.78
C SER A 305 13.39 -14.48 11.62
N GLU A 306 12.24 -15.18 11.65
CA GLU A 306 11.88 -16.23 10.72
C GLU A 306 10.44 -16.07 10.23
N HIS A 307 10.17 -16.54 9.02
CA HIS A 307 8.82 -16.56 8.47
C HIS A 307 7.97 -17.62 9.18
N PRO A 308 6.77 -17.27 9.70
CA PRO A 308 6.01 -18.14 10.61
C PRO A 308 5.50 -19.45 9.99
N VAL A 309 5.45 -19.54 8.66
CA VAL A 309 4.97 -20.74 7.96
C VAL A 309 6.12 -21.57 7.42
N SER A 310 7.08 -20.96 6.76
CA SER A 310 8.22 -21.69 6.16
C SER A 310 9.34 -21.99 7.16
N GLY A 311 9.41 -21.27 8.29
CA GLY A 311 10.51 -21.34 9.25
C GLY A 311 11.85 -20.80 8.71
N LYS A 312 11.85 -20.17 7.53
CA LYS A 312 13.09 -19.63 6.96
C LYS A 312 13.44 -18.28 7.55
N SER A 313 14.74 -18.07 7.79
CA SER A 313 15.27 -16.82 8.33
C SER A 313 15.13 -15.65 7.34
N PHE A 314 14.83 -14.47 7.87
CA PHE A 314 14.90 -13.21 7.14
C PHE A 314 16.31 -12.64 7.10
N GLU A 315 17.21 -13.11 7.96
CA GLU A 315 18.59 -12.60 8.05
C GLU A 315 19.34 -12.80 6.74
N GLY A 316 19.97 -11.73 6.26
CA GLY A 316 20.71 -11.74 5.02
C GLY A 316 19.87 -11.80 3.74
N PHE A 317 18.53 -11.79 3.85
CA PHE A 317 17.69 -11.78 2.66
C PHE A 317 17.65 -10.39 2.04
N HIS A 318 17.79 -10.35 0.71
CA HIS A 318 17.65 -9.15 -0.11
C HIS A 318 16.52 -9.37 -1.11
N LEU A 319 15.72 -8.34 -1.32
CA LEU A 319 14.74 -8.36 -2.41
C LEU A 319 15.48 -8.41 -3.75
N PRO A 320 15.04 -9.28 -4.68
CA PRO A 320 15.69 -9.40 -6.00
C PRO A 320 15.53 -8.09 -6.79
N ASP A 321 16.42 -7.89 -7.77
CA ASP A 321 16.32 -6.79 -8.75
C ASP A 321 16.23 -5.38 -8.13
N TRP A 322 16.79 -5.16 -6.93
CA TRP A 322 16.62 -3.90 -6.21
C TRP A 322 17.16 -2.68 -6.97
N GLN A 323 18.24 -2.84 -7.75
CA GLN A 323 18.72 -1.74 -8.60
C GLN A 323 17.66 -1.31 -9.62
N GLN A 324 16.90 -2.24 -10.20
CA GLN A 324 15.80 -1.92 -11.11
C GLN A 324 14.67 -1.17 -10.40
N VAL A 325 14.45 -1.42 -9.10
CA VAL A 325 13.51 -0.63 -8.27
C VAL A 325 13.97 0.82 -8.19
N LEU A 326 15.27 1.06 -7.92
CA LEU A 326 15.83 2.41 -7.84
C LEU A 326 15.77 3.14 -9.18
N ASP A 327 16.11 2.44 -10.27
CA ASP A 327 16.04 2.98 -11.63
C ASP A 327 14.60 3.37 -12.01
N ALA A 328 13.62 2.53 -11.65
CA ALA A 328 12.20 2.83 -11.86
C ALA A 328 11.72 4.02 -11.01
N CYS A 329 12.19 4.16 -9.77
CA CYS A 329 11.90 5.33 -8.95
C CYS A 329 12.45 6.62 -9.59
N SER A 330 13.66 6.57 -10.14
CA SER A 330 14.26 7.71 -10.86
C SER A 330 13.42 8.09 -12.09
N ALA A 331 13.13 7.12 -12.94
CA ALA A 331 12.35 7.34 -14.15
C ALA A 331 10.94 7.90 -13.87
N LEU A 332 10.26 7.41 -12.80
CA LEU A 332 8.96 7.95 -12.39
C LEU A 332 9.07 9.37 -11.83
N GLY A 333 10.15 9.70 -11.14
CA GLY A 333 10.44 11.06 -10.71
C GLY A 333 10.60 12.03 -11.87
N GLU A 334 11.33 11.63 -12.91
CA GLU A 334 11.52 12.41 -14.13
C GLU A 334 10.22 12.53 -14.95
N LEU A 335 9.42 11.45 -14.99
CA LEU A 335 8.16 11.42 -15.73
C LEU A 335 7.09 12.34 -15.12
N ILE A 336 7.06 12.46 -13.77
CA ILE A 336 6.08 13.26 -13.05
C ILE A 336 6.79 14.17 -12.01
N PRO A 337 7.60 15.14 -12.47
CA PRO A 337 8.53 15.88 -11.60
C PRO A 337 7.82 16.75 -10.55
N LEU A 338 6.59 17.19 -10.81
CA LEU A 338 5.80 18.00 -9.87
C LEU A 338 5.04 17.15 -8.84
N MET A 339 4.99 15.83 -9.00
CA MET A 339 4.56 14.93 -7.94
C MET A 339 5.74 14.71 -6.99
N ARG A 340 5.92 15.65 -6.06
CA ARG A 340 7.10 15.78 -5.19
C ARG A 340 7.26 14.65 -4.17
N ILE A 341 6.17 14.00 -3.80
CA ILE A 341 6.20 12.78 -3.01
C ILE A 341 5.43 11.69 -3.75
N GLN A 342 6.06 10.55 -3.94
CA GLN A 342 5.51 9.41 -4.66
C GLN A 342 5.62 8.16 -3.78
N HIS A 343 4.54 7.38 -3.70
CA HIS A 343 4.52 6.07 -3.07
C HIS A 343 4.33 5.03 -4.18
N ILE A 344 5.40 4.33 -4.53
CA ILE A 344 5.45 3.44 -5.69
C ILE A 344 5.36 1.99 -5.20
N ASP A 345 4.40 1.24 -5.73
CA ASP A 345 4.22 -0.17 -5.42
C ASP A 345 4.86 -1.06 -6.51
N PHE A 346 5.70 -1.98 -6.07
CA PHE A 346 6.43 -2.94 -6.91
C PHE A 346 6.01 -4.37 -6.58
N ALA A 347 6.06 -5.25 -7.58
CA ALA A 347 5.99 -6.70 -7.40
C ALA A 347 7.22 -7.36 -8.00
N PHE A 348 7.78 -8.31 -7.26
CA PHE A 348 8.88 -9.16 -7.70
C PHE A 348 8.29 -10.45 -8.25
N THR A 349 8.42 -10.67 -9.55
CA THR A 349 7.75 -11.77 -10.22
C THR A 349 8.74 -12.72 -10.90
N SER A 350 8.27 -13.92 -11.31
CA SER A 350 9.06 -14.84 -12.11
C SER A 350 9.53 -14.24 -13.45
N ASP A 351 8.84 -13.21 -13.92
CA ASP A 351 9.14 -12.50 -15.16
C ASP A 351 9.84 -11.14 -14.89
N GLY A 352 10.52 -11.03 -13.73
CA GLY A 352 11.23 -9.82 -13.28
C GLY A 352 10.34 -8.84 -12.54
N LEU A 353 10.91 -7.66 -12.26
CA LEU A 353 10.23 -6.57 -11.57
C LEU A 353 9.00 -6.08 -12.34
N LYS A 354 7.93 -5.73 -11.61
CA LYS A 354 6.77 -5.02 -12.16
C LYS A 354 6.43 -3.81 -11.30
N VAL A 355 6.18 -2.68 -11.97
CA VAL A 355 5.60 -1.50 -11.34
C VAL A 355 4.09 -1.66 -11.35
N LEU A 356 3.47 -1.68 -10.15
CA LEU A 356 2.04 -1.96 -10.00
C LEU A 356 1.19 -0.70 -10.12
N GLU A 357 1.57 0.31 -9.36
CA GLU A 357 0.88 1.59 -9.27
C GLU A 357 1.75 2.63 -8.55
N ILE A 358 1.36 3.88 -8.68
CA ILE A 358 1.87 5.01 -7.92
C ILE A 358 0.73 5.56 -7.07
N ASN A 359 1.02 6.02 -5.87
CA ASN A 359 0.04 6.64 -4.98
C ASN A 359 0.52 8.02 -4.52
N ASP A 360 -0.39 8.97 -4.39
CA ASP A 360 -0.12 10.29 -3.80
C ASP A 360 -0.24 10.27 -2.27
N ILE A 361 -1.14 9.45 -1.73
CA ILE A 361 -1.31 9.17 -0.30
C ILE A 361 -1.08 7.68 -0.09
N GLY A 362 0.08 7.30 0.42
CA GLY A 362 0.55 5.93 0.39
C GLY A 362 0.79 5.26 1.75
N GLY A 363 0.23 5.78 2.85
CA GLY A 363 0.41 5.16 4.16
C GLY A 363 1.81 5.39 4.73
N THR A 364 2.22 6.65 4.91
CA THR A 364 3.50 7.00 5.53
C THR A 364 3.63 6.44 6.94
N GLU A 365 2.50 6.21 7.63
CA GLU A 365 2.49 5.62 8.98
C GLU A 365 3.07 4.20 9.00
N ILE A 366 2.76 3.35 8.02
CA ILE A 366 3.28 1.98 8.02
C ILE A 366 4.79 1.92 7.81
N ALA A 367 5.37 2.88 7.11
CA ALA A 367 6.82 2.97 6.93
C ALA A 367 7.56 3.37 8.23
N GLN A 368 6.85 3.88 9.23
CA GLN A 368 7.43 4.31 10.51
C GLN A 368 7.24 3.28 11.64
N LEU A 369 6.44 2.23 11.41
CA LEU A 369 6.15 1.21 12.43
C LEU A 369 7.39 0.46 12.93
N HIS A 370 8.45 0.42 12.15
CA HIS A 370 9.72 -0.22 12.50
C HIS A 370 10.62 0.60 13.44
N GLY A 371 10.13 1.74 13.94
CA GLY A 371 10.91 2.62 14.82
C GLY A 371 11.81 3.60 14.06
N ARG A 372 11.55 3.84 12.78
CA ARG A 372 12.31 4.78 11.95
C ARG A 372 11.37 5.87 11.41
N GLY A 373 11.49 7.09 11.92
CA GLY A 373 10.70 8.25 11.47
C GLY A 373 11.08 8.70 10.05
N LEU A 374 10.12 9.28 9.34
CA LEU A 374 10.31 9.83 7.99
C LEU A 374 10.65 11.33 7.99
N LEU A 375 10.40 12.04 9.10
CA LEU A 375 10.65 13.48 9.22
C LEU A 375 12.13 13.76 9.54
N THR A 376 13.02 13.22 8.71
CA THR A 376 14.45 13.44 8.78
C THR A 376 14.82 14.88 8.42
N GLU A 377 16.04 15.33 8.70
CA GLU A 377 16.53 16.65 8.30
C GLU A 377 16.36 16.91 6.80
N ARG A 378 16.61 15.89 5.99
CA ARG A 378 16.35 15.93 4.54
C ARG A 378 14.89 16.21 4.22
N MET A 379 13.97 15.52 4.89
CA MET A 379 12.53 15.72 4.69
C MET A 379 12.06 17.10 5.14
N ARG A 380 12.61 17.58 6.28
CA ARG A 380 12.34 18.94 6.80
C ARG A 380 12.78 20.00 5.80
N SER A 381 14.03 19.91 5.33
CA SER A 381 14.58 20.83 4.33
C SER A 381 13.78 20.80 3.04
N PHE A 382 13.37 19.62 2.57
CA PHE A 382 12.55 19.46 1.38
C PHE A 382 11.16 20.10 1.53
N LEU A 383 10.50 19.91 2.66
CA LEU A 383 9.21 20.54 2.98
C LEU A 383 9.32 22.06 3.05
N LYS A 384 10.38 22.59 3.66
CA LYS A 384 10.62 24.04 3.70
C LYS A 384 10.83 24.64 2.32
N GLN A 385 11.46 23.90 1.42
CA GLN A 385 11.77 24.36 0.06
C GLN A 385 10.59 24.25 -0.90
N PHE A 386 9.87 23.12 -0.88
CA PHE A 386 8.87 22.79 -1.90
C PHE A 386 7.45 22.72 -1.38
N GLY A 387 7.24 22.67 -0.06
CA GLY A 387 5.92 22.56 0.54
C GLY A 387 5.09 23.85 0.42
N ASN A 388 3.80 23.70 0.22
CA ASN A 388 2.86 24.83 0.26
C ASN A 388 2.63 25.29 1.70
N ARG A 389 3.56 26.12 2.21
CA ARG A 389 3.56 26.61 3.60
C ARG A 389 2.40 27.55 3.93
N THR A 390 1.80 28.18 2.93
CA THR A 390 0.63 29.07 3.12
C THR A 390 -0.61 28.25 3.47
N SER A 391 -0.86 27.18 2.74
CA SER A 391 -2.00 26.28 2.99
C SER A 391 -1.75 25.30 4.13
N TYR A 392 -0.48 24.98 4.41
CA TYR A 392 -0.04 24.01 5.42
C TYR A 392 1.00 24.62 6.36
N PRO A 393 0.56 25.54 7.29
CA PRO A 393 1.48 26.33 8.12
C PRO A 393 2.29 25.50 9.13
N TRP A 394 1.92 24.26 9.41
CA TRP A 394 2.69 23.36 10.27
C TRP A 394 4.13 23.13 9.74
N ILE A 395 4.35 23.28 8.44
CA ILE A 395 5.69 23.19 7.82
C ILE A 395 6.63 24.27 8.34
N ASN A 396 6.11 25.42 8.75
CA ASN A 396 6.94 26.51 9.29
C ASN A 396 7.47 26.19 10.70
N ALA A 397 6.88 25.19 11.37
CA ALA A 397 7.32 24.74 12.70
C ALA A 397 8.37 23.62 12.64
N LEU A 398 8.72 23.16 11.42
CA LEU A 398 9.79 22.19 11.21
C LEU A 398 11.15 22.88 11.25
#